data_071c70538334af397ab980bbde4eee2a
#
_entry.id   071c70538334af397ab980bbde4eee2a
#
_cell.length_a   1.000
_cell.length_b   1.000
_cell.length_c   1.000
_cell.angle_alpha   90.00
_cell.angle_beta   90.00
_cell.angle_gamma   90.00
#
_symmetry.space_group_name_H-M   'P 1'
#
loop_
_entity.id
_entity.type
_entity.pdbx_description
1 polymer ?
#
loop_
_entity_poly.entity_id
_entity_poly.type
_entity_poly.pdbx_seq_one_letter_code
_entity_poly.pdbx_strand_id
1 'polypeptide(L)'
;MRIILFFIFVLLTSCSGGGGSSSNNPAPEVNLSASKTDLLVPGNTTIQWSSNNSTSCLATGDWSGTYGTSGTEVINISSAGTKNFILTCEGPGGSNNNSISLSLNTDPLYSYQWHLKNTGQTNFASLSEGTHDLNIEDVISSGITGLGTIIAIVDTGLELSHEDLSANVVAGKSYDYSDQDNNPEPINSLGDHGTSIAGLTSAVGGNNIGVRGVAPNSKVVGFNVIGGSNNTISNMVDALGLSLIHI
;
A
#
# COMPACT_ATOMS: atom_id res chain seq x y z
N MET A 1 57.24 25.35 46.62
CA MET A 1 56.56 25.24 45.32
C MET A 1 55.45 26.29 45.29
N ARG A 2 55.69 27.42 44.64
CA ARG A 2 54.83 28.58 44.65
C ARG A 2 53.83 28.44 43.49
N ILE A 3 52.52 28.46 43.80
CA ILE A 3 51.42 28.49 42.86
C ILE A 3 51.15 29.94 42.59
N ILE A 4 51.33 30.39 41.34
CA ILE A 4 50.94 31.71 40.85
C ILE A 4 49.53 31.60 40.26
N LEU A 5 48.55 32.26 40.91
CA LEU A 5 47.21 32.42 40.39
C LEU A 5 47.18 33.60 39.44
N PHE A 6 46.89 33.34 38.15
CA PHE A 6 46.59 34.42 37.17
C PHE A 6 45.09 34.73 37.20
N PHE A 7 44.76 35.91 37.66
CA PHE A 7 43.42 36.49 37.51
C PHE A 7 43.33 37.14 36.12
N ILE A 8 42.48 36.59 35.26
CA ILE A 8 42.10 37.22 33.99
C ILE A 8 40.89 38.07 34.25
N PHE A 9 41.06 39.41 34.18
CA PHE A 9 39.99 40.38 34.23
C PHE A 9 39.35 40.48 32.84
N VAL A 10 38.12 39.92 32.68
CA VAL A 10 37.36 40.11 31.45
C VAL A 10 36.57 41.42 31.57
N LEU A 11 36.98 42.41 30.79
CA LEU A 11 36.24 43.65 30.57
C LEU A 11 35.03 43.33 29.70
N LEU A 12 33.82 43.32 30.32
CA LEU A 12 32.56 43.35 29.60
C LEU A 12 32.33 44.76 29.03
N THR A 13 32.63 44.95 27.76
CA THR A 13 32.12 46.12 27.03
C THR A 13 30.66 45.85 26.67
N SER A 14 29.75 46.52 27.34
CA SER A 14 28.35 46.60 26.97
C SER A 14 28.24 47.33 25.62
N CYS A 15 28.02 46.58 24.56
CA CYS A 15 27.61 47.19 23.29
C CYS A 15 26.11 47.48 23.37
N SER A 16 25.78 48.73 23.69
CA SER A 16 24.48 49.30 23.45
C SER A 16 24.35 49.54 21.95
N GLY A 17 23.59 48.77 21.27
CA GLY A 17 23.48 48.92 19.84
C GLY A 17 22.20 48.40 19.28
N GLY A 18 21.36 49.25 18.81
CA GLY A 18 20.50 49.05 17.69
C GLY A 18 19.22 48.25 17.97
N GLY A 19 18.12 48.95 18.24
CA GLY A 19 16.80 48.44 18.10
C GLY A 19 16.55 47.97 16.67
N GLY A 20 16.83 46.70 16.40
CA GLY A 20 16.23 46.01 15.27
C GLY A 20 14.75 45.80 15.58
N SER A 21 13.88 46.49 14.85
CA SER A 21 12.47 46.15 14.82
C SER A 21 12.38 44.68 14.45
N SER A 22 12.16 43.80 15.44
CA SER A 22 11.71 42.45 15.17
C SER A 22 10.35 42.61 14.50
N SER A 23 10.27 42.41 13.20
CA SER A 23 9.00 42.29 12.52
C SER A 23 8.26 41.17 13.20
N ASN A 24 7.16 41.46 13.87
CA ASN A 24 6.29 40.45 14.50
C ASN A 24 5.51 39.65 13.43
N ASN A 25 6.14 39.32 12.33
CA ASN A 25 5.52 38.45 11.32
C ASN A 25 5.49 37.02 11.85
N PRO A 26 4.35 36.38 11.85
CA PRO A 26 4.26 34.97 12.25
C PRO A 26 5.05 34.07 11.28
N ALA A 27 5.64 33.02 11.83
CA ALA A 27 6.31 32.00 11.03
C ALA A 27 5.30 31.33 10.09
N PRO A 28 5.75 30.75 8.97
CA PRO A 28 4.90 29.95 8.11
C PRO A 28 4.24 28.79 8.84
N GLU A 29 2.97 28.54 8.52
CA GLU A 29 2.25 27.33 8.89
C GLU A 29 2.14 26.45 7.66
N VAL A 30 2.71 25.25 7.68
CA VAL A 30 2.77 24.35 6.53
C VAL A 30 1.92 23.11 6.79
N ASN A 31 0.93 22.89 5.93
CA ASN A 31 0.15 21.65 5.88
C ASN A 31 0.56 20.86 4.64
N LEU A 32 0.82 19.58 4.82
CA LEU A 32 1.19 18.63 3.76
C LEU A 32 0.44 17.34 3.98
N SER A 33 -0.18 16.80 2.94
CA SER A 33 -0.93 15.55 3.00
C SER A 33 -0.80 14.76 1.70
N ALA A 34 -1.02 13.46 1.77
CA ALA A 34 -1.14 12.58 0.63
C ALA A 34 -2.53 11.95 0.61
N SER A 35 -3.09 11.76 -0.59
CA SER A 35 -4.38 11.10 -0.76
C SER A 35 -4.34 9.62 -0.35
N LYS A 36 -3.15 9.01 -0.43
CA LYS A 36 -2.85 7.63 -0.01
C LYS A 36 -1.47 7.61 0.62
N THR A 37 -1.33 6.98 1.77
CA THR A 37 -0.06 6.83 2.50
C THR A 37 0.48 5.42 2.45
N ASP A 38 -0.37 4.46 2.10
CA ASP A 38 -0.04 3.06 1.84
C ASP A 38 -0.43 2.72 0.41
N LEU A 39 0.55 2.35 -0.40
CA LEU A 39 0.40 2.20 -1.84
C LEU A 39 1.04 0.90 -2.31
N LEU A 40 0.30 0.22 -3.16
CA LEU A 40 0.86 -0.83 -4.01
C LEU A 40 1.62 -0.18 -5.17
N VAL A 41 2.79 -0.68 -5.48
CA VAL A 41 3.57 -0.21 -6.63
C VAL A 41 3.51 -1.21 -7.79
N PRO A 42 3.43 -0.71 -9.04
CA PRO A 42 3.35 0.70 -9.43
C PRO A 42 2.02 1.34 -9.02
N GLY A 43 2.05 2.61 -8.66
CA GLY A 43 0.86 3.34 -8.24
C GLY A 43 1.08 4.85 -8.22
N ASN A 44 0.06 5.59 -7.85
CA ASN A 44 0.16 7.04 -7.68
C ASN A 44 -0.53 7.52 -6.41
N THR A 45 -0.08 8.66 -5.92
CA THR A 45 -0.73 9.43 -4.86
C THR A 45 -0.77 10.89 -5.24
N THR A 46 -1.72 11.63 -4.72
CA THR A 46 -1.76 13.09 -4.86
C THR A 46 -1.25 13.72 -3.59
N ILE A 47 -0.15 14.46 -3.69
CA ILE A 47 0.33 15.33 -2.62
C ILE A 47 -0.46 16.62 -2.70
N GLN A 48 -0.96 17.09 -1.55
CA GLN A 48 -1.64 18.36 -1.40
C GLN A 48 -0.98 19.18 -0.31
N TRP A 49 -0.81 20.48 -0.55
CA TRP A 49 -0.24 21.38 0.43
C TRP A 49 -0.97 22.70 0.50
N SER A 50 -0.84 23.33 1.67
CA SER A 50 -1.19 24.73 1.89
C SER A 50 -0.27 25.33 2.95
N SER A 51 0.09 26.61 2.80
CA SER A 51 0.87 27.34 3.78
C SER A 51 0.34 28.75 3.96
N ASN A 52 0.26 29.18 5.21
CA ASN A 52 -0.03 30.55 5.61
C ASN A 52 1.27 31.27 5.98
N ASN A 53 1.28 32.61 5.89
CA ASN A 53 2.43 33.46 6.25
C ASN A 53 3.70 33.14 5.46
N SER A 54 3.59 32.55 4.28
CA SER A 54 4.69 32.21 3.40
C SER A 54 4.57 32.87 2.03
N THR A 55 5.69 32.98 1.31
CA THR A 55 5.77 33.53 -0.04
C THR A 55 6.15 32.50 -1.09
N SER A 56 6.87 31.46 -0.70
CA SER A 56 7.29 30.36 -1.56
C SER A 56 7.54 29.10 -0.75
N CYS A 57 7.49 27.95 -1.41
CA CYS A 57 7.77 26.64 -0.81
C CYS A 57 8.76 25.87 -1.69
N LEU A 58 9.70 25.15 -1.06
CA LEU A 58 10.67 24.26 -1.68
C LEU A 58 10.38 22.82 -1.28
N ALA A 59 10.20 21.95 -2.27
CA ALA A 59 10.06 20.51 -2.08
C ALA A 59 11.43 19.84 -2.09
N THR A 60 11.60 18.85 -1.20
CA THR A 60 12.81 18.02 -1.09
C THR A 60 12.46 16.59 -0.68
N GLY A 61 13.43 15.67 -0.75
CA GLY A 61 13.21 14.25 -0.53
C GLY A 61 12.94 13.50 -1.82
N ASP A 62 11.87 12.70 -1.87
CA ASP A 62 11.49 11.91 -3.06
C ASP A 62 10.68 12.71 -4.10
N TRP A 63 10.57 14.00 -3.92
CA TRP A 63 10.09 14.97 -4.91
C TRP A 63 10.97 16.22 -4.89
N SER A 64 10.81 17.10 -5.87
CA SER A 64 11.60 18.33 -5.93
C SER A 64 10.88 19.40 -6.74
N GLY A 65 11.15 20.63 -6.42
CA GLY A 65 10.61 21.79 -7.12
C GLY A 65 10.36 22.97 -6.22
N THR A 66 10.14 24.13 -6.83
CA THR A 66 9.69 25.34 -6.12
C THR A 66 8.23 25.57 -6.42
N TYR A 67 7.44 25.72 -5.39
CA TYR A 67 5.98 25.77 -5.47
C TYR A 67 5.44 27.07 -4.84
N GLY A 68 4.22 27.41 -5.22
CA GLY A 68 3.43 28.41 -4.52
C GLY A 68 3.01 27.94 -3.13
N THR A 69 2.33 28.82 -2.40
CA THR A 69 1.89 28.55 -1.02
C THR A 69 0.78 27.51 -0.89
N SER A 70 0.19 27.08 -1.99
CA SER A 70 -0.78 25.98 -2.02
C SER A 70 -0.81 25.29 -3.37
N GLY A 71 -1.19 24.03 -3.41
CA GLY A 71 -1.32 23.27 -4.64
C GLY A 71 -1.54 21.78 -4.42
N THR A 72 -1.56 21.07 -5.54
CA THR A 72 -1.61 19.60 -5.61
C THR A 72 -0.69 19.11 -6.71
N GLU A 73 -0.08 17.93 -6.50
CA GLU A 73 0.73 17.24 -7.50
C GLU A 73 0.50 15.74 -7.44
N VAL A 74 0.38 15.11 -8.61
CA VAL A 74 0.28 13.65 -8.72
C VAL A 74 1.69 13.06 -8.84
N ILE A 75 2.06 12.25 -7.87
CA ILE A 75 3.35 11.54 -7.84
C ILE A 75 3.14 10.11 -8.31
N ASN A 76 3.79 9.75 -9.40
CA ASN A 76 3.85 8.37 -9.89
C ASN A 76 5.02 7.64 -9.23
N ILE A 77 4.75 6.49 -8.65
CA ILE A 77 5.71 5.71 -7.89
C ILE A 77 5.82 4.32 -8.51
N SER A 78 7.04 3.94 -8.89
CA SER A 78 7.33 2.69 -9.59
C SER A 78 8.15 1.69 -8.78
N SER A 79 8.65 2.08 -7.60
CA SER A 79 9.51 1.23 -6.77
C SER A 79 9.08 1.22 -5.32
N ALA A 80 9.17 0.06 -4.68
CA ALA A 80 8.90 -0.13 -3.26
C ALA A 80 9.87 0.62 -2.34
N GLY A 81 9.53 0.64 -1.07
CA GLY A 81 10.29 1.25 0.01
C GLY A 81 9.61 2.49 0.56
N THR A 82 10.21 3.09 1.56
CA THR A 82 9.69 4.34 2.14
C THR A 82 10.07 5.52 1.27
N LYS A 83 9.09 6.35 0.91
CA LYS A 83 9.28 7.62 0.23
C LYS A 83 8.95 8.76 1.18
N ASN A 84 9.84 9.74 1.22
CA ASN A 84 9.72 10.90 2.11
C ASN A 84 9.55 12.18 1.30
N PHE A 85 8.49 12.92 1.57
CA PHE A 85 8.16 14.18 0.93
C PHE A 85 8.22 15.28 1.98
N ILE A 86 9.07 16.27 1.76
CA ILE A 86 9.29 17.38 2.68
C ILE A 86 8.99 18.68 1.94
N LEU A 87 8.19 19.55 2.53
CA LEU A 87 7.92 20.87 2.01
C LEU A 87 8.37 21.92 3.02
N THR A 88 9.33 22.74 2.64
CA THR A 88 9.82 23.88 3.44
C THR A 88 9.29 25.16 2.83
N CYS A 89 8.54 25.95 3.59
CA CYS A 89 8.00 27.22 3.14
C CYS A 89 8.69 28.39 3.87
N GLU A 90 8.98 29.46 3.12
CA GLU A 90 9.63 30.67 3.59
C GLU A 90 8.69 31.86 3.51
N GLY A 91 8.79 32.75 4.48
CA GLY A 91 8.00 33.98 4.55
C GLY A 91 8.67 35.07 5.40
N PRO A 92 8.04 36.24 5.57
CA PRO A 92 8.62 37.35 6.34
C PRO A 92 8.91 37.02 7.82
N GLY A 93 8.26 36.00 8.38
CA GLY A 93 8.45 35.49 9.75
C GLY A 93 9.46 34.36 9.89
N GLY A 94 10.19 34.01 8.81
CA GLY A 94 11.16 32.93 8.78
C GLY A 94 10.73 31.77 7.91
N SER A 95 11.16 30.54 8.24
CA SER A 95 10.82 29.32 7.52
C SER A 95 10.23 28.27 8.43
N ASN A 96 9.41 27.38 7.86
CA ASN A 96 8.89 26.20 8.54
C ASN A 96 8.70 25.07 7.51
N ASN A 97 8.65 23.84 7.97
CA ASN A 97 8.45 22.69 7.10
C ASN A 97 7.43 21.70 7.66
N ASN A 98 6.93 20.87 6.77
CA ASN A 98 6.16 19.67 7.10
C ASN A 98 6.63 18.51 6.22
N SER A 99 6.46 17.28 6.70
CA SER A 99 6.87 16.10 5.98
C SER A 99 5.84 14.99 6.10
N ILE A 100 5.76 14.15 5.06
CA ILE A 100 4.97 12.92 5.04
C ILE A 100 5.86 11.79 4.53
N SER A 101 5.61 10.59 5.07
CA SER A 101 6.25 9.36 4.62
C SER A 101 5.20 8.42 4.06
N LEU A 102 5.49 7.83 2.90
CA LEU A 102 4.67 6.80 2.27
C LEU A 102 5.37 5.46 2.42
N SER A 103 4.66 4.46 2.90
CA SER A 103 5.08 3.06 2.84
C SER A 103 4.62 2.44 1.52
N LEU A 104 5.58 1.92 0.77
CA LEU A 104 5.34 1.36 -0.55
C LEU A 104 5.74 -0.10 -0.55
N ASN A 105 4.76 -0.95 -0.64
CA ASN A 105 4.91 -2.39 -0.56
C ASN A 105 4.87 -3.01 -1.95
N THR A 106 5.59 -4.12 -2.13
CA THR A 106 5.55 -4.93 -3.35
C THR A 106 5.18 -6.36 -3.00
N ASP A 107 4.68 -7.05 -4.00
CA ASP A 107 4.56 -8.49 -3.97
C ASP A 107 5.73 -9.04 -4.82
N PRO A 108 6.63 -9.87 -4.24
CA PRO A 108 7.87 -10.27 -4.90
C PRO A 108 7.69 -10.91 -6.27
N LEU A 109 6.57 -11.60 -6.48
CA LEU A 109 6.26 -12.29 -7.73
C LEU A 109 5.36 -11.48 -8.67
N TYR A 110 4.96 -10.25 -8.31
CA TYR A 110 4.09 -9.43 -9.14
C TYR A 110 4.60 -9.24 -10.57
N SER A 111 5.91 -9.02 -10.73
CA SER A 111 6.51 -8.83 -12.07
C SER A 111 6.40 -10.05 -12.99
N TYR A 112 6.09 -11.22 -12.44
CA TYR A 112 5.90 -12.46 -13.19
C TYR A 112 4.45 -12.76 -13.50
N GLN A 113 3.51 -12.01 -12.93
CA GLN A 113 2.07 -12.18 -13.11
C GLN A 113 1.61 -11.60 -14.45
N TRP A 114 1.92 -12.28 -15.54
CA TRP A 114 1.62 -11.83 -16.90
C TRP A 114 0.12 -11.59 -17.14
N HIS A 115 -0.76 -12.26 -16.41
CA HIS A 115 -2.20 -12.04 -16.50
C HIS A 115 -2.63 -10.66 -16.01
N LEU A 116 -1.90 -10.05 -15.07
CA LEU A 116 -2.14 -8.69 -14.61
C LEU A 116 -1.49 -7.67 -15.54
N LYS A 117 -0.25 -7.93 -15.95
CA LYS A 117 0.51 -7.11 -16.89
C LYS A 117 1.46 -7.97 -17.73
N ASN A 118 1.17 -8.07 -19.01
CA ASN A 118 2.00 -8.84 -19.92
C ASN A 118 3.04 -7.95 -20.61
N THR A 119 4.29 -8.10 -20.21
CA THR A 119 5.45 -7.41 -20.79
C THR A 119 6.32 -8.35 -21.63
N GLY A 120 5.82 -9.55 -21.96
CA GLY A 120 6.61 -10.57 -22.63
C GLY A 120 7.53 -11.35 -21.68
N GLN A 121 7.22 -11.35 -20.35
CA GLN A 121 8.01 -12.11 -19.38
C GLN A 121 7.91 -13.61 -19.63
N THR A 122 9.06 -14.29 -19.66
CA THR A 122 9.15 -15.73 -19.95
C THR A 122 9.33 -16.59 -18.69
N ASN A 123 9.56 -15.98 -17.53
CA ASN A 123 9.70 -16.70 -16.27
C ASN A 123 8.34 -17.30 -15.87
N PHE A 124 8.30 -18.57 -15.59
CA PHE A 124 7.11 -19.33 -15.21
C PHE A 124 6.00 -19.45 -16.29
N ALA A 125 6.20 -18.89 -17.47
CA ALA A 125 5.26 -19.00 -18.57
C ALA A 125 5.98 -19.34 -19.88
N SER A 126 5.47 -20.30 -20.64
CA SER A 126 6.05 -20.71 -21.91
C SER A 126 5.52 -19.95 -23.13
N LEU A 127 4.58 -19.02 -22.94
CA LEU A 127 3.86 -18.34 -24.02
C LEU A 127 3.66 -16.87 -23.69
N SER A 128 4.69 -16.07 -23.82
CA SER A 128 4.52 -14.63 -23.68
C SER A 128 4.83 -13.91 -24.98
N GLU A 129 3.83 -13.69 -25.77
CA GLU A 129 3.93 -12.80 -26.94
C GLU A 129 3.68 -11.32 -26.57
N GLY A 130 3.60 -10.99 -25.26
CA GLY A 130 3.58 -9.62 -24.75
C GLY A 130 2.35 -8.77 -25.10
N THR A 131 1.21 -9.40 -25.49
CA THR A 131 0.10 -8.62 -26.08
C THR A 131 -1.26 -8.81 -25.41
N HIS A 132 -1.43 -9.78 -24.50
CA HIS A 132 -2.72 -10.07 -23.90
C HIS A 132 -2.60 -10.24 -22.41
N ASP A 133 -3.36 -9.44 -21.67
CA ASP A 133 -3.54 -9.53 -20.22
C ASP A 133 -4.96 -9.06 -19.86
N LEU A 134 -5.25 -8.92 -18.58
CA LEU A 134 -6.55 -8.45 -18.09
C LEU A 134 -6.77 -6.94 -18.29
N ASN A 135 -5.74 -6.20 -18.69
CA ASN A 135 -5.78 -4.74 -18.89
C ASN A 135 -6.30 -3.98 -17.66
N ILE A 136 -5.83 -4.36 -16.47
CA ILE A 136 -6.33 -3.81 -15.19
C ILE A 136 -5.39 -2.80 -14.54
N GLU A 137 -4.26 -2.43 -15.17
CA GLU A 137 -3.30 -1.50 -14.55
C GLU A 137 -3.93 -0.16 -14.17
N ASP A 138 -4.75 0.40 -15.05
CA ASP A 138 -5.44 1.67 -14.77
C ASP A 138 -6.43 1.53 -13.62
N VAL A 139 -7.09 0.38 -13.48
CA VAL A 139 -7.99 0.08 -12.37
C VAL A 139 -7.21 0.00 -11.06
N ILE A 140 -6.10 -0.74 -11.04
CA ILE A 140 -5.21 -0.86 -9.88
C ILE A 140 -4.63 0.51 -9.50
N SER A 141 -4.11 1.25 -10.48
CA SER A 141 -3.50 2.57 -10.27
C SER A 141 -4.50 3.61 -9.74
N SER A 142 -5.77 3.49 -10.12
CA SER A 142 -6.86 4.33 -9.57
C SER A 142 -7.27 3.93 -8.14
N GLY A 143 -6.70 2.83 -7.60
CA GLY A 143 -6.96 2.36 -6.24
C GLY A 143 -8.22 1.54 -6.07
N ILE A 144 -8.77 1.00 -7.15
CA ILE A 144 -9.86 0.03 -7.10
C ILE A 144 -9.24 -1.33 -6.79
N THR A 145 -9.48 -1.84 -5.60
CA THR A 145 -8.79 -3.01 -5.05
C THR A 145 -9.73 -4.13 -4.60
N GLY A 146 -11.02 -4.01 -4.88
CA GLY A 146 -12.02 -4.96 -4.41
C GLY A 146 -12.42 -4.76 -2.94
N LEU A 147 -12.01 -3.68 -2.30
CA LEU A 147 -12.39 -3.38 -0.92
C LEU A 147 -13.93 -3.36 -0.77
N GLY A 148 -14.43 -4.12 0.22
CA GLY A 148 -15.87 -4.25 0.48
C GLY A 148 -16.56 -5.36 -0.31
N THR A 149 -15.84 -6.11 -1.16
CA THR A 149 -16.36 -7.29 -1.85
C THR A 149 -15.95 -8.59 -1.15
N ILE A 150 -16.76 -9.64 -1.30
CA ILE A 150 -16.43 -11.01 -0.89
C ILE A 150 -16.43 -11.88 -2.14
N ILE A 151 -15.37 -12.67 -2.34
CA ILE A 151 -15.23 -13.62 -3.43
C ILE A 151 -15.39 -15.01 -2.86
N ALA A 152 -16.33 -15.78 -3.40
CA ALA A 152 -16.54 -17.18 -3.04
C ALA A 152 -15.79 -18.08 -4.02
N ILE A 153 -14.90 -18.91 -3.51
CA ILE A 153 -14.16 -19.94 -4.24
C ILE A 153 -14.89 -21.27 -4.04
N VAL A 154 -15.65 -21.69 -5.03
CA VAL A 154 -16.40 -22.95 -5.04
C VAL A 154 -15.59 -23.96 -5.87
N ASP A 155 -14.70 -24.71 -5.22
CA ASP A 155 -13.65 -25.47 -5.89
C ASP A 155 -13.18 -26.69 -5.07
N THR A 156 -11.90 -27.06 -5.15
CA THR A 156 -11.26 -28.18 -4.45
C THR A 156 -10.93 -27.90 -2.98
N GLY A 157 -11.26 -26.73 -2.48
CA GLY A 157 -10.93 -26.26 -1.14
C GLY A 157 -10.15 -24.95 -1.18
N LEU A 158 -9.84 -24.44 -0.01
CA LEU A 158 -9.09 -23.19 0.22
C LEU A 158 -8.22 -23.36 1.46
N GLU A 159 -6.92 -23.17 1.30
CA GLU A 159 -5.99 -23.09 2.44
C GLU A 159 -6.21 -21.77 3.18
N LEU A 160 -7.00 -21.81 4.27
CA LEU A 160 -7.39 -20.63 5.05
C LEU A 160 -6.20 -19.97 5.74
N SER A 161 -5.16 -20.75 6.05
CA SER A 161 -3.95 -20.32 6.74
C SER A 161 -2.85 -19.86 5.81
N HIS A 162 -3.04 -19.92 4.49
CA HIS A 162 -2.04 -19.52 3.50
C HIS A 162 -1.53 -18.10 3.76
N GLU A 163 -0.21 -17.92 3.83
CA GLU A 163 0.43 -16.66 4.25
C GLU A 163 0.01 -15.44 3.42
N ASP A 164 -0.30 -15.66 2.14
CA ASP A 164 -0.69 -14.60 1.19
C ASP A 164 -2.21 -14.43 1.04
N LEU A 165 -3.03 -15.21 1.75
CA LEU A 165 -4.48 -15.19 1.70
C LEU A 165 -5.15 -14.91 3.05
N SER A 166 -4.55 -15.37 4.14
CA SER A 166 -5.19 -15.47 5.47
C SER A 166 -5.77 -14.15 5.97
N ALA A 167 -5.14 -13.01 5.67
CA ALA A 167 -5.66 -11.69 6.05
C ALA A 167 -6.95 -11.30 5.29
N ASN A 168 -7.22 -11.93 4.15
CA ASN A 168 -8.42 -11.72 3.34
C ASN A 168 -9.51 -12.77 3.62
N VAL A 169 -9.20 -13.86 4.32
CA VAL A 169 -10.18 -14.89 4.65
C VAL A 169 -11.25 -14.35 5.61
N VAL A 170 -12.51 -14.65 5.34
CA VAL A 170 -13.62 -14.38 6.28
C VAL A 170 -13.78 -15.58 7.20
N ALA A 171 -13.42 -15.39 8.47
CA ALA A 171 -13.47 -16.46 9.46
C ALA A 171 -14.87 -17.05 9.63
N GLY A 172 -14.96 -18.38 9.63
CA GLY A 172 -16.19 -19.14 9.90
C GLY A 172 -17.26 -19.03 8.81
N LYS A 173 -16.89 -18.57 7.59
CA LYS A 173 -17.80 -18.47 6.44
C LYS A 173 -17.52 -19.48 5.32
N SER A 174 -16.46 -20.23 5.45
CA SER A 174 -16.09 -21.32 4.54
C SER A 174 -16.74 -22.64 4.97
N TYR A 175 -16.87 -23.59 4.03
CA TYR A 175 -17.45 -24.90 4.32
C TYR A 175 -16.84 -26.01 3.46
N ASP A 176 -16.61 -27.17 4.07
CA ASP A 176 -16.18 -28.41 3.40
C ASP A 176 -17.35 -29.38 3.28
N TYR A 177 -17.74 -29.66 2.03
CA TYR A 177 -18.79 -30.64 1.73
C TYR A 177 -18.31 -32.10 1.79
N SER A 178 -16.99 -32.33 1.73
CA SER A 178 -16.42 -33.66 1.89
C SER A 178 -16.46 -34.14 3.33
N ASP A 179 -16.00 -33.31 4.24
CA ASP A 179 -15.85 -33.60 5.66
C ASP A 179 -17.02 -33.07 6.50
N GLN A 180 -17.89 -32.24 5.89
CA GLN A 180 -19.08 -31.63 6.49
C GLN A 180 -18.75 -30.72 7.69
N ASP A 181 -17.71 -29.91 7.53
CA ASP A 181 -17.28 -28.94 8.53
C ASP A 181 -16.97 -27.57 7.93
N ASN A 182 -16.46 -26.63 8.74
CA ASN A 182 -16.15 -25.26 8.33
C ASN A 182 -14.69 -25.07 7.90
N ASN A 183 -13.96 -26.13 7.67
CA ASN A 183 -12.55 -26.12 7.30
C ASN A 183 -12.32 -26.68 5.90
N PRO A 184 -12.41 -25.88 4.84
CA PRO A 184 -12.24 -26.32 3.45
C PRO A 184 -10.78 -26.52 3.07
N GLU A 185 -9.88 -26.77 4.03
CA GLU A 185 -8.46 -27.01 3.74
C GLU A 185 -8.31 -28.19 2.76
N PRO A 186 -7.43 -28.04 1.74
CA PRO A 186 -7.19 -29.13 0.79
C PRO A 186 -6.66 -30.38 1.49
N ILE A 187 -7.27 -31.52 1.25
CA ILE A 187 -6.89 -32.79 1.89
C ILE A 187 -5.57 -33.35 1.35
N ASN A 188 -5.18 -32.92 0.14
CA ASN A 188 -3.95 -33.38 -0.51
C ASN A 188 -3.48 -32.34 -1.57
N SER A 189 -2.27 -32.54 -2.10
CA SER A 189 -1.67 -31.68 -3.12
C SER A 189 -2.42 -31.59 -4.46
N LEU A 190 -3.43 -32.40 -4.69
CA LEU A 190 -4.33 -32.30 -5.84
C LEU A 190 -5.47 -31.30 -5.57
N GLY A 191 -5.65 -30.91 -4.31
CA GLY A 191 -6.63 -29.93 -3.86
C GLY A 191 -6.20 -28.47 -3.93
N ASP A 192 -5.00 -28.17 -4.42
CA ASP A 192 -4.45 -26.80 -4.43
C ASP A 192 -5.08 -25.87 -5.47
N HIS A 193 -5.97 -26.38 -6.33
CA HIS A 193 -6.58 -25.60 -7.41
C HIS A 193 -7.40 -24.43 -6.86
N GLY A 194 -8.28 -24.65 -5.89
CA GLY A 194 -9.08 -23.58 -5.27
C GLY A 194 -8.22 -22.54 -4.56
N THR A 195 -7.16 -22.97 -3.85
CA THR A 195 -6.18 -22.05 -3.25
C THR A 195 -5.46 -21.22 -4.32
N SER A 196 -5.08 -21.83 -5.45
CA SER A 196 -4.46 -21.13 -6.57
C SER A 196 -5.40 -20.09 -7.19
N ILE A 197 -6.68 -20.43 -7.38
CA ILE A 197 -7.71 -19.48 -7.87
C ILE A 197 -7.90 -18.34 -6.87
N ALA A 198 -7.93 -18.63 -5.57
CA ALA A 198 -7.99 -17.61 -4.53
C ALA A 198 -6.76 -16.67 -4.60
N GLY A 199 -5.57 -17.21 -4.85
CA GLY A 199 -4.35 -16.44 -5.06
C GLY A 199 -4.46 -15.46 -6.23
N LEU A 200 -4.93 -15.94 -7.38
CA LEU A 200 -5.14 -15.12 -8.57
C LEU A 200 -6.18 -14.00 -8.35
N THR A 201 -7.20 -14.24 -7.54
CA THR A 201 -8.29 -13.30 -7.32
C THR A 201 -8.07 -12.38 -6.13
N SER A 202 -7.58 -12.90 -5.00
CA SER A 202 -7.69 -12.28 -3.68
C SER A 202 -6.41 -12.33 -2.86
N ALA A 203 -5.24 -12.74 -3.42
CA ALA A 203 -4.00 -12.65 -2.66
C ALA A 203 -3.79 -11.22 -2.17
N VAL A 204 -3.29 -11.08 -0.94
CA VAL A 204 -3.11 -9.80 -0.25
C VAL A 204 -2.04 -8.99 -0.98
N GLY A 205 -2.43 -7.84 -1.52
CA GLY A 205 -1.48 -7.02 -2.25
C GLY A 205 -0.61 -6.17 -1.33
N GLY A 206 0.68 -6.08 -1.65
CA GLY A 206 1.63 -5.21 -0.97
C GLY A 206 2.05 -5.68 0.40
N ASN A 207 1.99 -6.96 0.68
CA ASN A 207 2.39 -7.55 1.95
C ASN A 207 3.87 -8.03 1.97
N ASN A 208 4.61 -7.83 0.89
CA ASN A 208 5.97 -8.34 0.64
C ASN A 208 6.05 -9.88 0.60
N ILE A 209 4.95 -10.55 0.32
CA ILE A 209 4.84 -12.00 0.20
C ILE A 209 4.27 -12.32 -1.18
N GLY A 210 4.72 -13.41 -1.81
CA GLY A 210 4.15 -14.08 -2.97
C GLY A 210 3.69 -13.17 -4.11
N VAL A 211 2.39 -13.19 -4.35
CA VAL A 211 1.70 -12.61 -5.52
C VAL A 211 0.68 -11.55 -5.10
N ARG A 212 0.02 -10.97 -6.09
CA ARG A 212 -1.09 -10.03 -5.87
C ARG A 212 -2.34 -10.57 -6.55
N GLY A 213 -3.45 -10.57 -5.84
CA GLY A 213 -4.75 -10.81 -6.45
C GLY A 213 -5.22 -9.69 -7.38
N VAL A 214 -6.11 -10.00 -8.30
CA VAL A 214 -6.84 -9.00 -9.12
C VAL A 214 -7.61 -8.01 -8.21
N ALA A 215 -8.14 -8.51 -7.10
CA ALA A 215 -8.86 -7.75 -6.08
C ALA A 215 -8.19 -7.93 -4.70
N PRO A 216 -7.00 -7.35 -4.48
CA PRO A 216 -6.13 -7.69 -3.34
C PRO A 216 -6.66 -7.28 -1.96
N ASN A 217 -7.70 -6.44 -1.92
CA ASN A 217 -8.39 -6.04 -0.69
C ASN A 217 -9.82 -6.60 -0.59
N SER A 218 -10.20 -7.52 -1.50
CA SER A 218 -11.44 -8.29 -1.35
C SER A 218 -11.30 -9.27 -0.20
N LYS A 219 -12.42 -9.70 0.34
CA LYS A 219 -12.47 -10.86 1.24
C LYS A 219 -12.73 -12.13 0.43
N VAL A 220 -12.33 -13.28 1.00
CA VAL A 220 -12.46 -14.58 0.36
C VAL A 220 -13.07 -15.61 1.31
N VAL A 221 -13.93 -16.46 0.77
CA VAL A 221 -14.48 -17.65 1.43
C VAL A 221 -14.29 -18.85 0.50
N GLY A 222 -14.05 -20.04 1.07
CA GLY A 222 -13.84 -21.28 0.32
C GLY A 222 -14.95 -22.29 0.56
N PHE A 223 -15.35 -22.97 -0.51
CA PHE A 223 -16.27 -24.09 -0.47
C PHE A 223 -15.62 -25.29 -1.18
N ASN A 224 -15.25 -26.33 -0.42
CA ASN A 224 -14.72 -27.56 -0.98
C ASN A 224 -15.89 -28.42 -1.45
N VAL A 225 -16.09 -28.47 -2.77
CA VAL A 225 -17.18 -29.25 -3.41
C VAL A 225 -16.67 -30.33 -4.37
N ILE A 226 -15.38 -30.30 -4.73
CA ILE A 226 -14.77 -31.24 -5.69
C ILE A 226 -13.46 -31.88 -5.20
N GLY A 227 -12.93 -31.47 -4.05
CA GLY A 227 -11.67 -31.99 -3.49
C GLY A 227 -11.77 -33.32 -2.76
N GLY A 228 -12.94 -33.92 -2.61
CA GLY A 228 -13.17 -35.12 -1.80
C GLY A 228 -14.13 -36.16 -2.39
N SER A 229 -14.66 -37.00 -1.53
CA SER A 229 -15.51 -38.14 -1.94
C SER A 229 -16.99 -37.79 -2.13
N ASN A 230 -17.46 -36.65 -1.65
CA ASN A 230 -18.87 -36.26 -1.65
C ASN A 230 -19.21 -35.24 -2.76
N ASN A 231 -18.63 -35.39 -3.93
CA ASN A 231 -18.81 -34.49 -5.07
C ASN A 231 -20.20 -34.69 -5.72
N THR A 232 -21.23 -34.03 -5.19
CA THR A 232 -22.58 -34.08 -5.72
C THR A 232 -23.02 -32.76 -6.33
N ILE A 233 -23.89 -32.83 -7.33
CA ILE A 233 -24.52 -31.63 -7.91
C ILE A 233 -25.28 -30.85 -6.82
N SER A 234 -25.90 -31.57 -5.88
CA SER A 234 -26.61 -30.93 -4.75
C SER A 234 -25.68 -30.06 -3.92
N ASN A 235 -24.47 -30.56 -3.55
CA ASN A 235 -23.48 -29.81 -2.78
C ASN A 235 -22.96 -28.59 -3.54
N MET A 236 -22.79 -28.68 -4.85
CA MET A 236 -22.42 -27.55 -5.69
C MET A 236 -23.50 -26.47 -5.72
N VAL A 237 -24.79 -26.88 -5.82
CA VAL A 237 -25.91 -25.93 -5.78
C VAL A 237 -26.04 -25.28 -4.41
N ASP A 238 -25.88 -26.05 -3.34
CA ASP A 238 -25.90 -25.51 -1.96
C ASP A 238 -24.76 -24.53 -1.73
N ALA A 239 -23.53 -24.82 -2.19
CA ALA A 239 -22.39 -23.92 -2.10
C ALA A 239 -22.64 -22.60 -2.84
N LEU A 240 -23.20 -22.67 -4.05
CA LEU A 240 -23.59 -21.46 -4.79
C LEU A 240 -24.67 -20.67 -4.05
N GLY A 241 -25.65 -21.36 -3.43
CA GLY A 241 -26.65 -20.74 -2.58
C GLY A 241 -26.05 -20.02 -1.38
N LEU A 242 -25.12 -20.67 -0.67
CA LEU A 242 -24.40 -20.09 0.47
C LEU A 242 -23.52 -18.92 0.05
N SER A 243 -22.86 -19.01 -1.09
CA SER A 243 -22.04 -17.92 -1.62
C SER A 243 -22.83 -16.62 -1.80
N LEU A 244 -24.07 -16.72 -2.28
CA LEU A 244 -24.98 -15.57 -2.45
C LEU A 244 -25.52 -15.00 -1.14
N ILE A 245 -25.62 -15.81 -0.08
CA ILE A 245 -26.10 -15.36 1.24
C ILE A 245 -24.99 -14.65 2.02
N HIS A 246 -23.73 -14.98 1.75
CA HIS A 246 -22.57 -14.44 2.46
C HIS A 246 -22.01 -13.16 1.83
N ILE A 247 -22.46 -12.80 0.64
CA ILE A 247 -22.03 -11.59 -0.10
C ILE A 247 -22.86 -10.34 0.34
#